data_6bfedfb81176016f41caf8ad716a7e87
#
_entry.id   6bfedfb81176016f41caf8ad716a7e87
#
_cell.length_a   1.000
_cell.length_b   1.000
_cell.length_c   1.000
_cell.angle_alpha   90.00
_cell.angle_beta   90.00
_cell.angle_gamma   90.00
#
_symmetry.space_group_name_H-M   'P 1'
#
loop_
_entity.id
_entity.type
_entity.pdbx_description
1 polymer ?
#
loop_
_entity_poly.entity_id
_entity_poly.type
_entity_poly.pdbx_seq_one_letter_code
_entity_poly.pdbx_strand_id
1 'polypeptide(L)'
;EEDPHAMWRRPWRQRIAVLSGGVAMNLVVGILLIYIVAVAWGLPNMNADYSPRVHQTQCVPATQNADGTLSQCTGAGPAAEAGLLSGDVITAVDGTEVEMYPEVIDLIGSAEGDTVELTVDRAGREETIVITPDIVDRRTADGSVVKQPAVGILFERPANTTVEYGPLEAIPGSLAFTGNMFSAVFEGLLSIPGKLPGVVASIFGAERDQESPMSVVGASRVGGEMVENDLWNMFVMMLANLNFFLAMFNLVPLPPLDGGHIAVVIYEKIRALIRRLAGKPAGGPADYRKLMPVTMGFTVILLTFGVIVIAADVVNPIRLFG
;
A
#
# COMPACT_ATOMS: atom_id res chain seq x y z
N GLU A 1 -7.56 20.31 -43.21
CA GLU A 1 -6.12 20.61 -43.46
C GLU A 1 -5.29 19.59 -42.70
N GLU A 2 -4.62 18.68 -43.43
CA GLU A 2 -3.85 17.58 -42.80
C GLU A 2 -2.48 18.08 -42.47
N ASP A 3 -2.23 18.31 -41.16
CA ASP A 3 -0.90 18.68 -40.62
C ASP A 3 0.12 17.59 -41.00
N PRO A 4 1.18 17.92 -41.79
CA PRO A 4 2.23 16.99 -42.16
C PRO A 4 3.05 16.51 -40.94
N HIS A 5 2.95 17.20 -39.82
CA HIS A 5 3.62 16.85 -38.55
C HIS A 5 2.72 16.02 -37.61
N ALA A 6 1.50 15.67 -38.01
CA ALA A 6 0.58 14.92 -37.19
C ALA A 6 1.19 13.61 -36.70
N MET A 7 1.03 13.30 -35.40
CA MET A 7 1.64 12.18 -34.70
C MET A 7 1.27 10.81 -35.34
N TRP A 8 0.07 10.67 -35.90
CA TRP A 8 -0.37 9.43 -36.55
C TRP A 8 0.41 9.07 -37.84
N ARG A 9 1.11 10.05 -38.45
CA ARG A 9 2.00 9.84 -39.63
C ARG A 9 3.39 9.33 -39.23
N ARG A 10 3.77 9.46 -37.97
CA ARG A 10 5.08 9.01 -37.49
C ARG A 10 5.16 7.50 -37.35
N PRO A 11 6.36 6.90 -37.50
CA PRO A 11 6.57 5.48 -37.26
C PRO A 11 6.10 5.08 -35.85
N TRP A 12 5.50 3.89 -35.74
CA TRP A 12 4.94 3.39 -34.46
C TRP A 12 5.90 3.46 -33.27
N ARG A 13 7.20 3.24 -33.50
CA ARG A 13 8.25 3.35 -32.47
C ARG A 13 8.35 4.76 -31.90
N GLN A 14 8.30 5.80 -32.76
CA GLN A 14 8.33 7.19 -32.32
C GLN A 14 7.06 7.57 -31.58
N ARG A 15 5.92 7.06 -32.01
CA ARG A 15 4.62 7.26 -31.33
C ARG A 15 4.66 6.67 -29.92
N ILE A 16 5.12 5.41 -29.75
CA ILE A 16 5.27 4.78 -28.44
C ILE A 16 6.28 5.55 -27.58
N ALA A 17 7.45 5.94 -28.11
CA ALA A 17 8.44 6.65 -27.36
C ALA A 17 7.92 8.00 -26.78
N VAL A 18 7.13 8.74 -27.57
CA VAL A 18 6.50 9.97 -27.07
C VAL A 18 5.45 9.69 -26.00
N LEU A 19 4.56 8.72 -26.22
CA LEU A 19 3.52 8.34 -25.27
C LEU A 19 4.09 7.77 -23.96
N SER A 20 5.22 7.06 -24.05
CA SER A 20 5.90 6.51 -22.85
C SER A 20 6.77 7.52 -22.13
N GLY A 21 6.94 8.73 -22.65
CA GLY A 21 7.85 9.74 -22.09
C GLY A 21 7.48 10.15 -20.66
N GLY A 22 6.20 10.38 -20.39
CA GLY A 22 5.68 10.70 -19.05
C GLY A 22 5.88 9.55 -18.07
N VAL A 23 5.56 8.33 -18.49
CA VAL A 23 5.76 7.11 -17.69
C VAL A 23 7.24 6.91 -17.37
N ALA A 24 8.13 7.03 -18.37
CA ALA A 24 9.56 6.89 -18.18
C ALA A 24 10.12 7.94 -17.22
N MET A 25 9.64 9.18 -17.30
CA MET A 25 10.09 10.26 -16.39
C MET A 25 9.66 9.98 -14.95
N ASN A 26 8.43 9.55 -14.72
CA ASN A 26 7.96 9.16 -13.38
C ASN A 26 8.80 8.01 -12.80
N LEU A 27 9.14 7.01 -13.61
CA LEU A 27 10.02 5.92 -13.19
C LEU A 27 11.42 6.44 -12.81
N VAL A 28 12.01 7.29 -13.64
CA VAL A 28 13.34 7.87 -13.36
C VAL A 28 13.32 8.71 -12.08
N VAL A 29 12.31 9.55 -11.89
CA VAL A 29 12.15 10.35 -10.67
C VAL A 29 11.93 9.45 -9.46
N GLY A 30 11.08 8.43 -9.54
CA GLY A 30 10.85 7.48 -8.46
C GLY A 30 12.13 6.76 -8.03
N ILE A 31 12.91 6.24 -8.99
CA ILE A 31 14.20 5.58 -8.73
C ILE A 31 15.20 6.55 -8.10
N LEU A 32 15.27 7.79 -8.60
CA LEU A 32 16.15 8.82 -8.04
C LEU A 32 15.81 9.14 -6.58
N LEU A 33 14.51 9.24 -6.27
CA LEU A 33 14.06 9.48 -4.89
C LEU A 33 14.41 8.29 -3.98
N ILE A 34 14.23 7.04 -4.43
CA ILE A 34 14.67 5.86 -3.68
C ILE A 34 16.20 5.86 -3.46
N TYR A 35 16.96 6.23 -4.48
CA TYR A 35 18.41 6.35 -4.34
C TYR A 35 18.80 7.41 -3.29
N ILE A 36 18.13 8.56 -3.27
CA ILE A 36 18.35 9.60 -2.25
C ILE A 36 18.06 9.03 -0.85
N VAL A 37 16.95 8.33 -0.68
CA VAL A 37 16.62 7.68 0.61
C VAL A 37 17.69 6.68 0.98
N ALA A 38 18.12 5.82 0.05
CA ALA A 38 19.14 4.79 0.28
C ALA A 38 20.45 5.36 0.82
N VAL A 39 20.90 6.50 0.26
CA VAL A 39 22.17 7.12 0.65
C VAL A 39 22.04 7.97 1.91
N ALA A 40 20.90 8.64 2.12
CA ALA A 40 20.73 9.60 3.22
C ALA A 40 20.26 8.95 4.53
N TRP A 41 19.39 7.91 4.46
CA TRP A 41 18.75 7.30 5.62
C TRP A 41 18.79 5.76 5.62
N GLY A 42 19.21 5.14 4.52
CA GLY A 42 19.06 3.71 4.30
C GLY A 42 17.66 3.31 3.80
N LEU A 43 17.54 2.08 3.31
CA LEU A 43 16.26 1.52 2.85
C LEU A 43 15.72 0.52 3.88
N PRO A 44 14.38 0.37 3.96
CA PRO A 44 13.78 -0.71 4.74
C PRO A 44 14.36 -2.06 4.34
N ASN A 45 14.72 -2.85 5.34
CA ASN A 45 15.24 -4.19 5.12
C ASN A 45 14.08 -5.15 4.82
N MET A 46 13.92 -5.51 3.56
CA MET A 46 12.88 -6.44 3.13
C MET A 46 13.08 -7.87 3.64
N ASN A 47 14.27 -8.19 4.16
CA ASN A 47 14.59 -9.48 4.76
C ASN A 47 14.66 -9.41 6.30
N ALA A 48 14.15 -8.34 6.90
CA ALA A 48 14.03 -8.27 8.35
C ALA A 48 13.04 -9.33 8.84
N ASP A 49 13.40 -10.01 9.90
CA ASP A 49 12.56 -11.06 10.49
C ASP A 49 11.46 -10.42 11.35
N TYR A 50 10.28 -10.28 10.76
CA TYR A 50 9.07 -9.82 11.44
C TYR A 50 8.24 -10.98 12.01
N SER A 51 8.82 -12.18 12.12
CA SER A 51 8.12 -13.34 12.67
C SER A 51 7.47 -13.00 14.02
N PRO A 52 6.27 -13.51 14.31
CA PRO A 52 5.54 -13.17 15.52
C PRO A 52 6.08 -13.94 16.74
N ARG A 53 7.38 -13.70 17.02
CA ARG A 53 8.08 -14.27 18.16
C ARG A 53 7.80 -13.46 19.42
N VAL A 54 7.32 -14.12 20.45
CA VAL A 54 7.07 -13.52 21.75
C VAL A 54 8.39 -13.18 22.43
N HIS A 55 8.65 -11.88 22.64
CA HIS A 55 9.78 -11.43 23.44
C HIS A 55 9.49 -11.61 24.94
N GLN A 56 8.35 -11.06 25.37
CA GLN A 56 7.86 -11.23 26.75
C GLN A 56 6.37 -10.99 26.82
N THR A 57 5.74 -11.50 27.87
CA THR A 57 4.37 -11.15 28.24
C THR A 57 4.37 -10.09 29.33
N GLN A 58 3.39 -9.21 29.33
CA GLN A 58 3.26 -8.10 30.28
C GLN A 58 1.80 -7.87 30.66
N CYS A 59 1.59 -7.15 31.77
CA CYS A 59 0.25 -6.71 32.14
C CYS A 59 -0.35 -5.79 31.07
N VAL A 60 -1.67 -5.70 31.04
CA VAL A 60 -2.41 -4.87 30.08
C VAL A 60 -2.92 -3.60 30.77
N PRO A 61 -2.44 -2.40 30.36
CA PRO A 61 -2.95 -1.13 30.87
C PRO A 61 -4.43 -0.93 30.48
N ALA A 62 -5.29 -0.67 31.47
CA ALA A 62 -6.73 -0.58 31.26
C ALA A 62 -7.15 0.64 30.40
N THR A 63 -6.42 1.76 30.50
CA THR A 63 -6.78 3.03 29.85
C THR A 63 -5.58 3.70 29.21
N GLN A 64 -5.86 4.53 28.21
CA GLN A 64 -4.89 5.42 27.58
C GLN A 64 -5.24 6.87 27.90
N ASN A 65 -4.26 7.64 28.36
CA ASN A 65 -4.40 9.05 28.70
C ASN A 65 -4.56 9.93 27.45
N ALA A 66 -4.93 11.19 27.64
CA ALA A 66 -5.09 12.15 26.54
C ALA A 66 -3.77 12.48 25.80
N ASP A 67 -2.64 12.31 26.46
CA ASP A 67 -1.28 12.49 25.92
C ASP A 67 -0.73 11.24 25.20
N GLY A 68 -1.56 10.21 25.03
CA GLY A 68 -1.17 8.93 24.40
C GLY A 68 -0.46 7.94 25.32
N THR A 69 -0.10 8.36 26.57
CA THR A 69 0.53 7.45 27.52
C THR A 69 -0.44 6.41 28.06
N LEU A 70 0.06 5.20 28.34
CA LEU A 70 -0.76 4.14 28.92
C LEU A 70 -0.77 4.25 30.45
N SER A 71 -1.90 3.92 31.07
CA SER A 71 -2.00 3.81 32.54
C SER A 71 -1.03 2.74 33.05
N GLN A 72 -0.63 2.88 34.33
CA GLN A 72 0.18 1.84 34.96
C GLN A 72 -0.64 0.57 35.17
N CYS A 73 -0.04 -0.56 34.92
CA CYS A 73 -0.59 -1.88 35.25
C CYS A 73 0.37 -2.68 36.11
N THR A 74 -0.11 -3.66 36.82
CA THR A 74 0.67 -4.57 37.67
C THR A 74 0.11 -5.99 37.56
N GLY A 75 0.98 -6.98 37.74
CA GLY A 75 0.62 -8.40 37.65
C GLY A 75 0.93 -9.03 36.30
N ALA A 76 0.44 -10.23 36.11
CA ALA A 76 0.51 -10.94 34.86
C ALA A 76 -0.63 -10.46 33.93
N GLY A 77 -0.38 -10.41 32.62
CA GLY A 77 -1.45 -10.14 31.64
C GLY A 77 -2.10 -11.44 31.14
N PRO A 78 -3.20 -11.33 30.40
CA PRO A 78 -3.94 -12.48 29.89
C PRO A 78 -3.10 -13.52 29.15
N ALA A 79 -2.12 -13.08 28.35
CA ALA A 79 -1.22 -13.99 27.63
C ALA A 79 -0.33 -14.80 28.58
N ALA A 80 0.18 -14.16 29.66
CA ALA A 80 0.98 -14.85 30.67
C ALA A 80 0.16 -15.84 31.50
N GLU A 81 -1.07 -15.47 31.87
CA GLU A 81 -2.00 -16.32 32.62
C GLU A 81 -2.43 -17.54 31.82
N ALA A 82 -2.57 -17.39 30.48
CA ALA A 82 -2.85 -18.48 29.56
C ALA A 82 -1.63 -19.40 29.31
N GLY A 83 -0.43 -19.03 29.79
CA GLY A 83 0.78 -19.84 29.63
C GLY A 83 1.59 -19.59 28.37
N LEU A 84 1.41 -18.42 27.71
CA LEU A 84 2.28 -18.00 26.63
C LEU A 84 3.67 -17.64 27.19
N LEU A 85 4.73 -18.14 26.56
CA LEU A 85 6.10 -18.01 27.03
C LEU A 85 6.96 -17.17 26.06
N SER A 86 8.02 -16.57 26.60
CA SER A 86 9.06 -15.95 25.77
C SER A 86 9.71 -16.98 24.87
N GLY A 87 9.88 -16.63 23.58
CA GLY A 87 10.43 -17.50 22.55
C GLY A 87 9.39 -18.29 21.75
N ASP A 88 8.10 -18.33 22.18
CA ASP A 88 7.04 -18.89 21.37
C ASP A 88 6.90 -18.10 20.05
N VAL A 89 6.65 -18.80 18.95
CA VAL A 89 6.34 -18.19 17.66
C VAL A 89 4.89 -18.45 17.34
N ILE A 90 4.08 -17.39 17.23
CA ILE A 90 2.67 -17.53 16.91
C ILE A 90 2.55 -17.86 15.41
N THR A 91 1.89 -18.96 15.07
CA THR A 91 1.72 -19.42 13.68
C THR A 91 0.29 -19.22 13.18
N ALA A 92 -0.70 -19.13 14.07
CA ALA A 92 -2.08 -18.81 13.71
C ALA A 92 -2.82 -18.12 14.86
N VAL A 93 -3.83 -17.33 14.50
CA VAL A 93 -4.80 -16.69 15.41
C VAL A 93 -6.20 -17.10 14.96
N ASP A 94 -6.99 -17.74 15.83
CA ASP A 94 -8.33 -18.26 15.53
C ASP A 94 -8.37 -19.09 14.21
N GLY A 95 -7.32 -19.89 13.98
CA GLY A 95 -7.15 -20.72 12.79
C GLY A 95 -6.70 -19.97 11.53
N THR A 96 -6.50 -18.66 11.59
CA THR A 96 -5.91 -17.87 10.50
C THR A 96 -4.39 -17.86 10.62
N GLU A 97 -3.69 -18.39 9.62
CA GLU A 97 -2.21 -18.41 9.59
C GLU A 97 -1.66 -16.98 9.54
N VAL A 98 -0.57 -16.75 10.29
CA VAL A 98 0.13 -15.46 10.37
C VAL A 98 1.63 -15.65 10.16
N GLU A 99 2.23 -14.73 9.43
CA GLU A 99 3.67 -14.72 9.15
C GLU A 99 4.40 -13.57 9.87
N MET A 100 3.67 -12.50 10.18
CA MET A 100 4.22 -11.29 10.78
C MET A 100 3.46 -10.86 12.05
N TYR A 101 4.18 -10.31 13.03
CA TYR A 101 3.57 -9.87 14.29
C TYR A 101 2.49 -8.76 14.13
N PRO A 102 2.51 -7.86 13.14
CA PRO A 102 1.42 -6.91 12.95
C PRO A 102 0.09 -7.60 12.65
N GLU A 103 0.09 -8.70 11.88
CA GLU A 103 -1.12 -9.49 11.58
C GLU A 103 -1.74 -10.05 12.86
N VAL A 104 -0.89 -10.51 13.79
CA VAL A 104 -1.36 -11.01 15.11
C VAL A 104 -2.04 -9.88 15.90
N ILE A 105 -1.46 -8.67 15.88
CA ILE A 105 -2.02 -7.50 16.56
C ILE A 105 -3.39 -7.14 15.99
N ASP A 106 -3.52 -7.11 14.66
CA ASP A 106 -4.76 -6.76 13.97
C ASP A 106 -5.85 -7.80 14.20
N LEU A 107 -5.52 -9.10 14.13
CA LEU A 107 -6.47 -10.19 14.38
C LEU A 107 -6.95 -10.18 15.83
N ILE A 108 -6.06 -10.03 16.80
CA ILE A 108 -6.46 -9.93 18.22
C ILE A 108 -7.28 -8.66 18.45
N GLY A 109 -6.87 -7.52 17.87
CA GLY A 109 -7.57 -6.24 18.04
C GLY A 109 -8.98 -6.23 17.43
N SER A 110 -9.23 -7.05 16.42
CA SER A 110 -10.52 -7.21 15.76
C SER A 110 -11.34 -8.40 16.25
N ALA A 111 -10.85 -9.16 17.25
CA ALA A 111 -11.55 -10.31 17.77
C ALA A 111 -12.89 -9.91 18.41
N GLU A 112 -14.00 -10.50 17.95
CA GLU A 112 -15.34 -10.26 18.48
C GLU A 112 -15.75 -11.23 19.59
N GLY A 113 -14.91 -12.25 19.85
CA GLY A 113 -15.16 -13.30 20.83
C GLY A 113 -14.66 -12.99 22.23
N ASP A 114 -15.17 -13.76 23.22
CA ASP A 114 -14.68 -13.68 24.60
C ASP A 114 -13.27 -14.29 24.76
N THR A 115 -12.83 -15.10 23.82
CA THR A 115 -11.52 -15.78 23.81
C THR A 115 -10.89 -15.74 22.45
N VAL A 116 -9.55 -15.75 22.41
CA VAL A 116 -8.70 -15.84 21.20
C VAL A 116 -7.88 -17.12 21.30
N GLU A 117 -7.88 -17.92 20.27
CA GLU A 117 -7.06 -19.12 20.16
C GLU A 117 -5.76 -18.81 19.40
N LEU A 118 -4.62 -18.97 20.08
CA LEU A 118 -3.31 -18.84 19.48
C LEU A 118 -2.70 -20.22 19.23
N THR A 119 -2.32 -20.51 18.00
CA THR A 119 -1.44 -21.64 17.69
C THR A 119 0.00 -21.13 17.72
N VAL A 120 0.86 -21.79 18.49
CA VAL A 120 2.25 -21.40 18.67
C VAL A 120 3.18 -22.57 18.40
N ASP A 121 4.33 -22.28 17.79
CA ASP A 121 5.47 -23.20 17.75
C ASP A 121 6.35 -22.93 18.98
N ARG A 122 6.37 -23.89 19.90
CA ARG A 122 7.24 -23.90 21.09
C ARG A 122 8.34 -24.92 20.93
N ALA A 123 9.51 -24.49 20.52
CA ALA A 123 10.69 -25.33 20.29
C ALA A 123 10.43 -26.53 19.36
N GLY A 124 9.72 -26.33 18.25
CA GLY A 124 9.39 -27.34 17.24
C GLY A 124 8.17 -28.19 17.60
N ARG A 125 7.37 -27.78 18.58
CA ARG A 125 6.07 -28.39 18.92
C ARG A 125 4.97 -27.37 18.78
N GLU A 126 3.95 -27.76 18.07
CA GLU A 126 2.74 -26.94 17.95
C GLU A 126 1.89 -27.11 19.23
N GLU A 127 1.56 -25.99 19.84
CA GLU A 127 0.69 -25.93 21.02
C GLU A 127 -0.43 -24.91 20.76
N THR A 128 -1.62 -25.20 21.25
CA THR A 128 -2.76 -24.27 21.18
C THR A 128 -2.97 -23.64 22.56
N ILE A 129 -3.04 -22.33 22.61
CA ILE A 129 -3.22 -21.54 23.83
C ILE A 129 -4.49 -20.70 23.65
N VAL A 130 -5.44 -20.87 24.56
CA VAL A 130 -6.67 -20.08 24.57
C VAL A 130 -6.51 -18.94 25.57
N ILE A 131 -6.67 -17.72 25.10
CA ILE A 131 -6.51 -16.50 25.90
C ILE A 131 -7.85 -15.78 25.98
N THR A 132 -8.21 -15.31 27.18
CA THR A 132 -9.32 -14.38 27.37
C THR A 132 -8.76 -12.98 27.41
N PRO A 133 -8.94 -12.14 26.35
CA PRO A 133 -8.39 -10.80 26.31
C PRO A 133 -9.02 -9.88 27.35
N ASP A 134 -8.26 -8.94 27.88
CA ASP A 134 -8.81 -7.81 28.63
C ASP A 134 -9.38 -6.80 27.66
N ILE A 135 -10.61 -6.32 27.93
CA ILE A 135 -11.19 -5.23 27.16
C ILE A 135 -10.73 -3.90 27.76
N VAL A 136 -9.97 -3.15 26.98
CA VAL A 136 -9.31 -1.92 27.40
C VAL A 136 -9.77 -0.71 26.59
N ASP A 137 -9.73 0.45 27.23
CA ASP A 137 -10.05 1.70 26.56
C ASP A 137 -8.81 2.22 25.82
N ARG A 138 -8.93 2.39 24.52
CA ARG A 138 -7.89 2.97 23.67
C ARG A 138 -8.43 4.19 22.93
N ARG A 139 -7.59 5.20 22.73
CA ARG A 139 -7.95 6.38 21.96
C ARG A 139 -7.65 6.16 20.49
N THR A 140 -8.63 6.45 19.67
CA THR A 140 -8.46 6.54 18.21
C THR A 140 -7.82 7.88 17.83
N ALA A 141 -7.36 8.00 16.61
CA ALA A 141 -6.72 9.19 16.07
C ALA A 141 -7.61 10.46 16.11
N ASP A 142 -8.95 10.31 16.14
CA ASP A 142 -9.91 11.40 16.29
C ASP A 142 -10.16 11.81 17.75
N GLY A 143 -9.51 11.13 18.71
CA GLY A 143 -9.64 11.36 20.15
C GLY A 143 -10.83 10.65 20.80
N SER A 144 -11.60 9.87 20.06
CA SER A 144 -12.65 9.01 20.62
C SER A 144 -12.03 7.87 21.43
N VAL A 145 -12.79 7.30 22.36
CA VAL A 145 -12.37 6.14 23.15
C VAL A 145 -13.12 4.93 22.65
N VAL A 146 -12.36 3.92 22.20
CA VAL A 146 -12.90 2.64 21.77
C VAL A 146 -12.46 1.53 22.72
N LYS A 147 -13.31 0.53 22.87
CA LYS A 147 -12.98 -0.69 23.60
C LYS A 147 -12.31 -1.67 22.65
N GLN A 148 -11.12 -2.11 23.02
CA GLN A 148 -10.32 -3.01 22.20
C GLN A 148 -9.81 -4.18 23.04
N PRO A 149 -9.86 -5.42 22.50
CA PRO A 149 -9.26 -6.57 23.15
C PRO A 149 -7.72 -6.41 23.22
N ALA A 150 -7.11 -6.79 24.33
CA ALA A 150 -5.67 -6.77 24.51
C ALA A 150 -5.21 -7.95 25.36
N VAL A 151 -4.12 -8.58 24.98
CA VAL A 151 -3.61 -9.81 25.62
C VAL A 151 -2.26 -9.62 26.35
N GLY A 152 -1.56 -8.51 26.12
CA GLY A 152 -0.31 -8.19 26.79
C GLY A 152 0.89 -8.96 26.25
N ILE A 153 1.04 -9.04 24.94
CA ILE A 153 2.20 -9.61 24.25
C ILE A 153 3.13 -8.49 23.79
N LEU A 154 4.42 -8.64 24.05
CA LEU A 154 5.47 -7.84 23.44
C LEU A 154 6.25 -8.73 22.49
N PHE A 155 6.28 -8.36 21.22
CA PHE A 155 7.00 -9.09 20.18
C PHE A 155 8.47 -8.70 20.11
N GLU A 156 9.31 -9.64 19.69
CA GLU A 156 10.69 -9.38 19.36
C GLU A 156 10.75 -8.46 18.14
N ARG A 157 11.44 -7.32 18.30
CA ARG A 157 11.59 -6.38 17.19
C ARG A 157 12.84 -6.75 16.38
N PRO A 158 12.76 -6.77 15.03
CA PRO A 158 13.92 -7.03 14.19
C PRO A 158 15.05 -6.03 14.52
N ALA A 159 16.25 -6.53 14.74
CA ALA A 159 17.42 -5.70 15.06
C ALA A 159 17.83 -4.80 13.87
N ASN A 160 17.60 -5.25 12.65
CA ASN A 160 18.06 -4.60 11.42
C ASN A 160 16.86 -4.28 10.51
N THR A 161 16.08 -3.27 10.89
CA THR A 161 14.92 -2.82 10.09
C THR A 161 15.33 -1.96 8.90
N THR A 162 16.56 -1.45 8.88
CA THR A 162 17.09 -0.55 7.84
C THR A 162 18.46 -1.04 7.39
N VAL A 163 18.69 -1.01 6.08
CA VAL A 163 19.99 -1.27 5.46
C VAL A 163 20.58 0.04 4.98
N GLU A 164 21.75 0.40 5.50
CA GLU A 164 22.49 1.58 5.07
C GLU A 164 23.35 1.24 3.84
N TYR A 165 23.39 2.13 2.88
CA TYR A 165 24.13 1.96 1.63
C TYR A 165 25.14 3.08 1.41
N GLY A 166 26.35 2.72 1.05
CA GLY A 166 27.28 3.68 0.45
C GLY A 166 26.78 4.17 -0.93
N PRO A 167 27.26 5.31 -1.45
CA PRO A 167 26.76 5.88 -2.70
C PRO A 167 26.81 4.93 -3.92
N LEU A 168 27.83 4.07 -4.00
CA LEU A 168 27.94 3.10 -5.09
C LEU A 168 27.07 1.87 -4.87
N GLU A 169 26.95 1.41 -3.62
CA GLU A 169 26.13 0.26 -3.22
C GLU A 169 24.64 0.57 -3.25
N ALA A 170 24.26 1.85 -3.10
CA ALA A 170 22.90 2.32 -3.20
C ALA A 170 22.31 2.13 -4.61
N ILE A 171 23.12 2.07 -5.67
CA ILE A 171 22.62 1.88 -7.05
C ILE A 171 21.92 0.51 -7.18
N PRO A 172 22.61 -0.64 -7.00
CA PRO A 172 21.94 -1.93 -7.06
C PRO A 172 20.86 -2.10 -5.97
N GLY A 173 21.08 -1.58 -4.75
CA GLY A 173 20.12 -1.61 -3.66
C GLY A 173 18.81 -0.91 -4.02
N SER A 174 18.87 0.29 -4.57
CA SER A 174 17.70 1.06 -5.00
C SER A 174 16.95 0.37 -6.14
N LEU A 175 17.65 -0.25 -7.08
CA LEU A 175 17.02 -0.98 -8.18
C LEU A 175 16.29 -2.24 -7.69
N ALA A 176 16.91 -3.00 -6.77
CA ALA A 176 16.27 -4.16 -6.16
C ALA A 176 15.04 -3.77 -5.35
N PHE A 177 15.15 -2.74 -4.50
CA PHE A 177 14.04 -2.20 -3.72
C PHE A 177 12.90 -1.68 -4.61
N THR A 178 13.24 -0.98 -5.70
CA THR A 178 12.26 -0.51 -6.69
C THR A 178 11.48 -1.68 -7.30
N GLY A 179 12.12 -2.81 -7.57
CA GLY A 179 11.45 -4.01 -8.08
C GLY A 179 10.36 -4.52 -7.13
N ASN A 180 10.67 -4.63 -5.83
CA ASN A 180 9.70 -5.04 -4.81
C ASN A 180 8.58 -4.02 -4.65
N MET A 181 8.92 -2.74 -4.60
CA MET A 181 7.95 -1.64 -4.50
C MET A 181 7.00 -1.60 -5.71
N PHE A 182 7.51 -1.92 -6.89
CA PHE A 182 6.70 -2.00 -8.11
C PHE A 182 5.65 -3.12 -8.04
N SER A 183 6.02 -4.28 -7.48
CA SER A 183 5.07 -5.36 -7.23
C SER A 183 3.98 -4.94 -6.24
N ALA A 184 4.36 -4.32 -5.12
CA ALA A 184 3.41 -3.83 -4.12
C ALA A 184 2.45 -2.76 -4.70
N VAL A 185 2.96 -1.82 -5.52
CA VAL A 185 2.12 -0.82 -6.20
C VAL A 185 1.15 -1.48 -7.18
N PHE A 186 1.59 -2.53 -7.88
CA PHE A 186 0.73 -3.26 -8.81
C PHE A 186 -0.40 -4.00 -8.07
N GLU A 187 -0.10 -4.68 -6.99
CA GLU A 187 -1.09 -5.34 -6.12
C GLU A 187 -2.06 -4.32 -5.51
N GLY A 188 -1.52 -3.19 -5.02
CA GLY A 188 -2.31 -2.07 -4.52
C GLY A 188 -3.28 -1.51 -5.58
N LEU A 189 -2.82 -1.36 -6.83
CA LEU A 189 -3.68 -0.91 -7.95
C LEU A 189 -4.83 -1.88 -8.23
N LEU A 190 -4.54 -3.19 -8.17
CA LEU A 190 -5.56 -4.23 -8.36
C LEU A 190 -6.57 -4.31 -7.21
N SER A 191 -6.17 -3.95 -5.99
CA SER A 191 -7.03 -3.95 -4.81
C SER A 191 -8.01 -2.77 -4.74
N ILE A 192 -7.76 -1.67 -5.47
CA ILE A 192 -8.59 -0.45 -5.46
C ILE A 192 -10.09 -0.72 -5.63
N PRO A 193 -10.55 -1.54 -6.62
CA PRO A 193 -11.98 -1.79 -6.79
C PRO A 193 -12.63 -2.45 -5.57
N GLY A 194 -11.90 -3.34 -4.87
CA GLY A 194 -12.37 -4.02 -3.68
C GLY A 194 -12.49 -3.09 -2.46
N LYS A 195 -11.64 -2.07 -2.37
CA LYS A 195 -11.63 -1.10 -1.26
C LYS A 195 -12.65 0.02 -1.43
N LEU A 196 -13.23 0.19 -2.62
CA LEU A 196 -14.17 1.27 -2.92
C LEU A 196 -15.40 1.32 -2.00
N PRO A 197 -16.08 0.20 -1.69
CA PRO A 197 -17.22 0.20 -0.77
C PRO A 197 -16.86 0.74 0.61
N GLY A 198 -15.68 0.41 1.15
CA GLY A 198 -15.18 0.93 2.43
C GLY A 198 -14.94 2.45 2.39
N VAL A 199 -14.36 2.95 1.28
CA VAL A 199 -14.17 4.41 1.07
C VAL A 199 -15.52 5.14 1.04
N VAL A 200 -16.53 4.58 0.37
CA VAL A 200 -17.88 5.17 0.36
C VAL A 200 -18.50 5.14 1.76
N ALA A 201 -18.40 4.01 2.48
CA ALA A 201 -18.93 3.88 3.83
C ALA A 201 -18.28 4.86 4.81
N SER A 202 -16.98 5.16 4.65
CA SER A 202 -16.25 6.11 5.51
C SER A 202 -16.77 7.56 5.39
N ILE A 203 -17.38 7.95 4.26
CA ILE A 203 -18.03 9.25 4.08
C ILE A 203 -19.28 9.36 5.00
N PHE A 204 -19.90 8.22 5.30
CA PHE A 204 -21.10 8.15 6.14
C PHE A 204 -20.78 7.76 7.60
N GLY A 205 -19.51 7.86 8.02
CA GLY A 205 -19.10 7.68 9.42
C GLY A 205 -18.57 6.28 9.77
N ALA A 206 -18.40 5.39 8.80
CA ALA A 206 -17.66 4.15 9.04
C ALA A 206 -16.16 4.44 9.24
N GLU A 207 -15.48 3.59 9.98
CA GLU A 207 -14.02 3.65 10.12
C GLU A 207 -13.32 3.52 8.76
N ARG A 208 -12.32 4.36 8.52
CA ARG A 208 -11.59 4.37 7.26
C ARG A 208 -10.34 3.50 7.36
N ASP A 209 -10.26 2.49 6.52
CA ASP A 209 -9.06 1.68 6.38
C ASP A 209 -7.86 2.55 5.96
N GLN A 210 -6.75 2.44 6.68
CA GLN A 210 -5.50 3.18 6.40
C GLN A 210 -4.89 2.83 5.04
N GLU A 211 -5.15 1.63 4.54
CA GLU A 211 -4.72 1.21 3.21
C GLU A 211 -5.69 1.62 2.10
N SER A 212 -6.76 2.35 2.41
CA SER A 212 -7.70 2.81 1.39
C SER A 212 -7.08 3.85 0.46
N PRO A 213 -7.53 3.92 -0.80
CA PRO A 213 -7.07 4.94 -1.74
C PRO A 213 -7.23 6.34 -1.15
N MET A 214 -6.20 7.17 -1.30
CA MET A 214 -6.23 8.58 -0.91
C MET A 214 -6.07 9.49 -2.13
N SER A 215 -6.64 10.68 -2.06
CA SER A 215 -6.50 11.71 -3.08
C SER A 215 -5.24 12.55 -2.85
N VAL A 216 -5.00 13.52 -3.76
CA VAL A 216 -3.94 14.52 -3.57
C VAL A 216 -4.12 15.30 -2.25
N VAL A 217 -5.37 15.52 -1.82
CA VAL A 217 -5.66 16.21 -0.54
C VAL A 217 -5.19 15.36 0.65
N GLY A 218 -5.54 14.06 0.66
CA GLY A 218 -5.09 13.12 1.69
C GLY A 218 -3.57 12.98 1.69
N ALA A 219 -2.96 12.75 0.52
CA ALA A 219 -1.52 12.63 0.38
C ALA A 219 -0.76 13.90 0.84
N SER A 220 -1.30 15.10 0.56
CA SER A 220 -0.71 16.35 1.02
C SER A 220 -0.77 16.50 2.53
N ARG A 221 -1.86 16.06 3.17
CA ARG A 221 -2.01 16.08 4.63
C ARG A 221 -1.03 15.10 5.28
N VAL A 222 -1.04 13.84 4.85
CA VAL A 222 -0.12 12.80 5.34
C VAL A 222 1.34 13.22 5.15
N GLY A 223 1.69 13.80 3.99
CA GLY A 223 3.01 14.34 3.75
C GLY A 223 3.36 15.51 4.66
N GLY A 224 2.40 16.39 4.98
CA GLY A 224 2.57 17.47 5.96
C GLY A 224 2.85 16.92 7.36
N GLU A 225 2.06 15.95 7.82
CA GLU A 225 2.26 15.29 9.12
C GLU A 225 3.64 14.58 9.22
N MET A 226 4.11 13.96 8.13
CA MET A 226 5.46 13.38 8.08
C MET A 226 6.55 14.43 8.26
N VAL A 227 6.43 15.59 7.60
CA VAL A 227 7.41 16.68 7.69
C VAL A 227 7.36 17.34 9.06
N GLU A 228 6.19 17.55 9.66
CA GLU A 228 6.03 18.12 11.00
C GLU A 228 6.64 17.23 12.09
N ASN A 229 6.70 15.91 11.86
CA ASN A 229 7.31 14.94 12.78
C ASN A 229 8.74 14.53 12.39
N ASP A 230 9.44 15.31 11.54
CA ASP A 230 10.81 15.06 11.09
C ASP A 230 11.03 13.71 10.35
N LEU A 231 9.96 13.13 9.78
CA LEU A 231 10.00 11.86 9.04
C LEU A 231 10.29 12.09 7.55
N TRP A 232 11.34 12.81 7.24
CA TRP A 232 11.74 13.15 5.87
C TRP A 232 11.99 11.94 4.97
N ASN A 233 12.54 10.86 5.54
CA ASN A 233 12.74 9.61 4.82
C ASN A 233 11.40 9.01 4.33
N MET A 234 10.37 8.99 5.19
CA MET A 234 9.03 8.50 4.84
C MET A 234 8.36 9.42 3.82
N PHE A 235 8.51 10.74 3.95
CA PHE A 235 7.98 11.70 2.99
C PHE A 235 8.58 11.50 1.59
N VAL A 236 9.90 11.36 1.47
CA VAL A 236 10.56 11.13 0.18
C VAL A 236 10.18 9.75 -0.39
N MET A 237 10.04 8.73 0.46
CA MET A 237 9.56 7.41 0.07
C MET A 237 8.12 7.46 -0.47
N MET A 238 7.23 8.23 0.18
CA MET A 238 5.86 8.46 -0.30
C MET A 238 5.84 9.13 -1.67
N LEU A 239 6.72 10.13 -1.91
CA LEU A 239 6.85 10.76 -3.22
C LEU A 239 7.35 9.78 -4.29
N ALA A 240 8.28 8.89 -3.95
CA ALA A 240 8.73 7.84 -4.86
C ALA A 240 7.57 6.89 -5.21
N ASN A 241 6.83 6.43 -4.19
CA ASN A 241 5.66 5.57 -4.37
C ASN A 241 4.60 6.22 -5.26
N LEU A 242 4.32 7.50 -5.07
CA LEU A 242 3.39 8.26 -5.90
C LEU A 242 3.85 8.30 -7.37
N ASN A 243 5.15 8.48 -7.64
CA ASN A 243 5.68 8.46 -9.00
C ASN A 243 5.55 7.07 -9.64
N PHE A 244 5.80 5.98 -8.89
CA PHE A 244 5.59 4.62 -9.40
C PHE A 244 4.12 4.34 -9.65
N PHE A 245 3.23 4.77 -8.76
CA PHE A 245 1.79 4.65 -8.96
C PHE A 245 1.33 5.38 -10.24
N LEU A 246 1.76 6.63 -10.43
CA LEU A 246 1.43 7.40 -11.64
C LEU A 246 1.98 6.76 -12.91
N ALA A 247 3.20 6.23 -12.86
CA ALA A 247 3.79 5.52 -13.99
C ALA A 247 2.97 4.28 -14.35
N MET A 248 2.64 3.47 -13.35
CA MET A 248 1.91 2.22 -13.53
C MET A 248 0.45 2.47 -13.96
N PHE A 249 -0.22 3.42 -13.32
CA PHE A 249 -1.58 3.81 -13.66
C PHE A 249 -1.67 4.29 -15.11
N ASN A 250 -0.71 5.10 -15.56
CA ASN A 250 -0.65 5.56 -16.95
C ASN A 250 -0.34 4.44 -17.95
N LEU A 251 0.24 3.31 -17.53
CA LEU A 251 0.48 2.15 -18.38
C LEU A 251 -0.76 1.26 -18.56
N VAL A 252 -1.80 1.43 -17.73
CA VAL A 252 -3.04 0.66 -17.86
C VAL A 252 -3.62 0.86 -19.27
N PRO A 253 -3.95 -0.21 -20.03
CA PRO A 253 -4.41 -0.11 -21.42
C PRO A 253 -5.88 0.35 -21.51
N LEU A 254 -6.20 1.44 -20.84
CA LEU A 254 -7.53 2.05 -20.81
C LEU A 254 -7.49 3.48 -21.36
N PRO A 255 -8.36 3.82 -22.33
CA PRO A 255 -8.57 5.22 -22.66
C PRO A 255 -9.25 5.90 -21.45
N PRO A 256 -8.86 7.08 -20.98
CA PRO A 256 -8.04 8.11 -21.62
C PRO A 256 -6.53 8.12 -21.25
N LEU A 257 -5.99 7.05 -20.67
CA LEU A 257 -4.61 6.98 -20.22
C LEU A 257 -3.63 6.75 -21.38
N ASP A 258 -2.35 7.08 -21.18
CA ASP A 258 -1.28 6.88 -22.18
C ASP A 258 -1.17 5.42 -22.63
N GLY A 259 -1.36 4.46 -21.71
CA GLY A 259 -1.40 3.03 -21.97
C GLY A 259 -2.50 2.64 -22.97
N GLY A 260 -3.65 3.30 -22.94
CA GLY A 260 -4.71 3.11 -23.91
C GLY A 260 -4.28 3.54 -25.32
N HIS A 261 -3.60 4.67 -25.45
CA HIS A 261 -3.04 5.11 -26.73
C HIS A 261 -1.92 4.19 -27.22
N ILE A 262 -1.05 3.72 -26.33
CA ILE A 262 -0.01 2.73 -26.65
C ILE A 262 -0.67 1.43 -27.14
N ALA A 263 -1.71 0.95 -26.46
CA ALA A 263 -2.44 -0.26 -26.84
C ALA A 263 -3.06 -0.15 -28.24
N VAL A 264 -3.60 1.02 -28.61
CA VAL A 264 -4.11 1.28 -29.96
C VAL A 264 -2.99 1.21 -31.00
N VAL A 265 -1.82 1.80 -30.72
CA VAL A 265 -0.65 1.73 -31.64
C VAL A 265 -0.18 0.30 -31.84
N ILE A 266 -0.13 -0.49 -30.75
CA ILE A 266 0.24 -1.92 -30.80
C ILE A 266 -0.81 -2.70 -31.60
N TYR A 267 -2.10 -2.47 -31.36
CA TYR A 267 -3.20 -3.09 -32.11
C TYR A 267 -3.10 -2.80 -33.60
N GLU A 268 -2.85 -1.52 -34.00
CA GLU A 268 -2.65 -1.15 -35.39
C GLU A 268 -1.52 -1.97 -36.03
N LYS A 269 -0.40 -2.15 -35.28
CA LYS A 269 0.75 -2.90 -35.77
C LYS A 269 0.45 -4.39 -35.92
N ILE A 270 -0.18 -5.00 -34.92
CA ILE A 270 -0.58 -6.42 -34.96
C ILE A 270 -1.56 -6.65 -36.10
N ARG A 271 -2.58 -5.80 -36.24
CA ARG A 271 -3.55 -5.88 -37.33
C ARG A 271 -2.88 -5.79 -38.71
N ALA A 272 -1.95 -4.84 -38.88
CA ALA A 272 -1.21 -4.69 -40.14
C ALA A 272 -0.36 -5.93 -40.46
N LEU A 273 0.28 -6.53 -39.43
CA LEU A 273 1.05 -7.77 -39.59
C LEU A 273 0.16 -8.95 -40.03
N ILE A 274 -0.97 -9.17 -39.34
CA ILE A 274 -1.92 -10.24 -39.67
C ILE A 274 -2.46 -10.06 -41.10
N ARG A 275 -2.85 -8.83 -41.49
CA ARG A 275 -3.33 -8.54 -42.86
C ARG A 275 -2.26 -8.81 -43.90
N ARG A 276 -1.00 -8.45 -43.61
CA ARG A 276 0.13 -8.72 -44.51
C ARG A 276 0.36 -10.22 -44.72
N LEU A 277 0.29 -11.01 -43.63
CA LEU A 277 0.40 -12.48 -43.68
C LEU A 277 -0.75 -13.11 -44.46
N ALA A 278 -1.94 -12.49 -44.43
CA ALA A 278 -3.12 -12.90 -45.21
C ALA A 278 -3.16 -12.35 -46.65
N GLY A 279 -2.08 -11.73 -47.17
CA GLY A 279 -1.99 -11.19 -48.50
C GLY A 279 -2.86 -9.96 -48.74
N LYS A 280 -3.38 -9.31 -47.68
CA LYS A 280 -4.25 -8.13 -47.76
C LYS A 280 -3.48 -6.83 -47.58
N PRO A 281 -3.90 -5.71 -48.18
CA PRO A 281 -3.24 -4.42 -47.95
C PRO A 281 -3.26 -4.04 -46.46
N ALA A 282 -2.24 -3.33 -46.01
CA ALA A 282 -2.16 -2.81 -44.63
C ALA A 282 -3.43 -1.99 -44.35
N GLY A 283 -4.05 -2.21 -43.20
CA GLY A 283 -5.18 -1.41 -42.74
C GLY A 283 -4.78 0.03 -42.47
N GLY A 284 -5.65 1.01 -42.68
CA GLY A 284 -5.44 2.39 -42.23
C GLY A 284 -5.35 2.52 -40.72
N PRO A 285 -5.11 3.74 -40.17
CA PRO A 285 -5.10 4.01 -38.75
C PRO A 285 -6.40 3.57 -38.05
N ALA A 286 -6.33 3.32 -36.77
CA ALA A 286 -7.54 2.99 -36.00
C ALA A 286 -8.49 4.19 -35.96
N ASP A 287 -9.78 3.89 -36.06
CA ASP A 287 -10.84 4.92 -36.01
C ASP A 287 -11.08 5.28 -34.52
N TYR A 288 -10.47 6.36 -34.07
CA TYR A 288 -10.64 6.89 -32.73
C TYR A 288 -12.07 7.30 -32.38
N ARG A 289 -12.92 7.59 -33.41
CA ARG A 289 -14.33 7.91 -33.16
C ARG A 289 -15.07 6.74 -32.51
N LYS A 290 -14.71 5.52 -32.85
CA LYS A 290 -15.29 4.30 -32.25
C LYS A 290 -14.86 4.07 -30.80
N LEU A 291 -13.70 4.59 -30.38
CA LEU A 291 -13.21 4.53 -29.02
C LEU A 291 -13.76 5.66 -28.14
N MET A 292 -14.28 6.72 -28.74
CA MET A 292 -14.77 7.90 -28.03
C MET A 292 -15.84 7.59 -26.95
N PRO A 293 -16.89 6.76 -27.21
CA PRO A 293 -17.83 6.41 -26.16
C PRO A 293 -17.20 5.66 -24.97
N VAL A 294 -16.25 4.77 -25.26
CA VAL A 294 -15.51 4.02 -24.25
C VAL A 294 -14.63 4.97 -23.41
N THR A 295 -13.93 5.88 -24.09
CA THR A 295 -13.11 6.91 -23.43
C THR A 295 -13.96 7.79 -22.52
N MET A 296 -15.11 8.27 -23.00
CA MET A 296 -16.04 9.08 -22.21
C MET A 296 -16.56 8.31 -20.99
N GLY A 297 -16.96 7.05 -21.16
CA GLY A 297 -17.41 6.20 -20.06
C GLY A 297 -16.34 6.06 -18.97
N PHE A 298 -15.11 5.71 -19.35
CA PHE A 298 -13.99 5.61 -18.41
C PHE A 298 -13.65 6.95 -17.76
N THR A 299 -13.67 8.05 -18.52
CA THR A 299 -13.43 9.39 -17.95
C THR A 299 -14.45 9.71 -16.86
N VAL A 300 -15.72 9.44 -17.08
CA VAL A 300 -16.77 9.65 -16.08
C VAL A 300 -16.53 8.77 -14.83
N ILE A 301 -16.19 7.50 -15.01
CA ILE A 301 -15.88 6.59 -13.90
C ILE A 301 -14.69 7.13 -13.08
N LEU A 302 -13.59 7.52 -13.74
CA LEU A 302 -12.40 8.04 -13.06
C LEU A 302 -12.68 9.36 -12.34
N LEU A 303 -13.45 10.27 -12.93
CA LEU A 303 -13.85 11.53 -12.29
C LEU A 303 -14.75 11.25 -11.07
N THR A 304 -15.72 10.36 -11.19
CA THR A 304 -16.60 9.98 -10.08
C THR A 304 -15.79 9.36 -8.94
N PHE A 305 -14.88 8.43 -9.25
CA PHE A 305 -13.95 7.85 -8.29
C PHE A 305 -13.11 8.92 -7.59
N GLY A 306 -12.50 9.84 -8.35
CA GLY A 306 -11.71 10.94 -7.80
C GLY A 306 -12.52 11.82 -6.84
N VAL A 307 -13.76 12.16 -7.20
CA VAL A 307 -14.65 12.95 -6.33
C VAL A 307 -14.98 12.21 -5.04
N ILE A 308 -15.28 10.91 -5.11
CA ILE A 308 -15.56 10.07 -3.93
C ILE A 308 -14.35 10.05 -2.99
N VAL A 309 -13.15 9.81 -3.51
CA VAL A 309 -11.93 9.75 -2.69
C VAL A 309 -11.61 11.11 -2.07
N ILE A 310 -11.76 12.21 -2.83
CA ILE A 310 -11.59 13.57 -2.27
C ILE A 310 -12.62 13.84 -1.16
N ALA A 311 -13.88 13.48 -1.36
CA ALA A 311 -14.90 13.64 -0.34
C ALA A 311 -14.58 12.85 0.93
N ALA A 312 -14.10 11.61 0.79
CA ALA A 312 -13.66 10.79 1.92
C ALA A 312 -12.46 11.43 2.65
N ASP A 313 -11.47 11.96 1.93
CA ASP A 313 -10.29 12.63 2.53
C ASP A 313 -10.64 13.92 3.27
N VAL A 314 -11.71 14.61 2.86
CA VAL A 314 -12.17 15.82 3.54
C VAL A 314 -13.03 15.49 4.76
N VAL A 315 -13.94 14.51 4.64
CA VAL A 315 -14.90 14.15 5.70
C VAL A 315 -14.25 13.27 6.77
N ASN A 316 -13.50 12.26 6.34
CA ASN A 316 -12.85 11.29 7.22
C ASN A 316 -11.40 11.06 6.76
N PRO A 317 -10.50 12.01 7.09
CA PRO A 317 -9.12 11.96 6.63
C PRO A 317 -8.31 10.83 7.30
N ILE A 318 -7.45 10.18 6.55
CA ILE A 318 -6.40 9.32 7.11
C ILE A 318 -5.38 10.23 7.82
N ARG A 319 -5.04 9.89 9.07
CA ARG A 319 -4.02 10.56 9.88
C ARG A 319 -2.99 9.53 10.31
N LEU A 320 -1.72 9.91 10.31
CA LEU A 320 -0.63 9.06 10.82
C LEU A 320 -0.42 9.30 12.32
N PHE A 321 -0.61 10.56 12.74
CA PHE A 321 -0.45 11.02 14.11
C PHE A 321 -1.74 11.77 14.48
N GLY A 322 -2.57 11.16 15.26
CA GLY A 322 -3.84 11.73 15.73
C GLY A 322 -3.81 12.14 17.17
#